data_8437a2f150aea2918d0824ac788c2e48
#
_entry.id   8437a2f150aea2918d0824ac788c2e48
#
_cell.length_a   1.000
_cell.length_b   1.000
_cell.length_c   1.000
_cell.angle_alpha   90.00
_cell.angle_beta   90.00
_cell.angle_gamma   90.00
#
_symmetry.space_group_name_H-M   'P 1'
#
loop_
_entity.id
_entity.type
_entity.pdbx_description
1 polymer ?
#
loop_
_entity_poly.entity_id
_entity_poly.type
_entity_poly.pdbx_seq_one_letter_code
_entity_poly.pdbx_strand_id
1 'polypeptide(L)'
;MSQTHSSHRIGDCVRVKPGIKDPDFGTEIGGWQGRISNIDASGNEMLVSIQWDSITLKNMPVAMIEQCEEQGLDWVEMALDANDVEPAKPRDTERDVATIKAQLSNKHGWVSLGEEGKRIQKVLAAMEVDDDLDEFGAWEEYLEKNLRYPFEAVIAESQERGPLHWGDKVTVTGNADATDEMYGIIVDVRMGKRKYALPLCDLEVTDTKLPNYQLVKDYAVWFANR
;
A
#
# COMPACT_ATOMS: atom_id res chain seq x y z
N MET A 1 10.11 0.65 -47.72
CA MET A 1 9.54 -0.31 -46.79
C MET A 1 8.53 0.45 -45.95
N SER A 2 7.23 0.18 -46.14
CA SER A 2 6.15 0.91 -45.45
C SER A 2 6.16 0.52 -43.98
N GLN A 3 6.50 1.46 -43.13
CA GLN A 3 6.23 1.33 -41.69
C GLN A 3 4.71 1.36 -41.51
N THR A 4 4.11 0.21 -41.24
CA THR A 4 2.76 0.13 -40.71
C THR A 4 2.78 0.71 -39.31
N HIS A 5 2.48 2.01 -39.19
CA HIS A 5 2.15 2.59 -37.90
C HIS A 5 0.91 1.88 -37.36
N SER A 6 1.09 0.94 -36.48
CA SER A 6 0.01 0.46 -35.62
C SER A 6 -0.56 1.67 -34.89
N SER A 7 -1.79 2.06 -35.23
CA SER A 7 -2.47 3.15 -34.53
C SER A 7 -2.96 2.67 -33.19
N HIS A 8 -2.08 2.69 -32.19
CA HIS A 8 -2.44 2.44 -30.80
C HIS A 8 -3.33 3.55 -30.26
N ARG A 9 -4.29 3.20 -29.41
CA ARG A 9 -5.19 4.15 -28.72
C ARG A 9 -5.20 3.82 -27.25
N ILE A 10 -5.43 4.81 -26.42
CA ILE A 10 -5.68 4.61 -24.99
C ILE A 10 -6.90 3.69 -24.84
N GLY A 11 -6.78 2.67 -23.98
CA GLY A 11 -7.77 1.62 -23.75
C GLY A 11 -7.59 0.38 -24.65
N ASP A 12 -6.76 0.43 -25.71
CA ASP A 12 -6.47 -0.77 -26.51
C ASP A 12 -5.76 -1.82 -25.67
N CYS A 13 -6.20 -3.09 -25.81
CA CYS A 13 -5.48 -4.22 -25.23
C CYS A 13 -4.29 -4.59 -26.11
N VAL A 14 -3.14 -4.76 -25.47
CA VAL A 14 -1.89 -5.13 -26.11
C VAL A 14 -1.19 -6.25 -25.36
N ARG A 15 -0.36 -6.99 -26.11
CA ARG A 15 0.54 -8.01 -25.59
C ARG A 15 1.97 -7.69 -25.95
N VAL A 16 2.87 -7.84 -25.00
CA VAL A 16 4.32 -7.69 -25.21
C VAL A 16 4.83 -8.82 -26.10
N LYS A 17 5.60 -8.48 -27.13
CA LYS A 17 6.19 -9.44 -28.06
C LYS A 17 7.21 -10.35 -27.37
N PRO A 18 7.41 -11.58 -27.84
CA PRO A 18 8.43 -12.48 -27.30
C PRO A 18 9.84 -11.88 -27.36
N GLY A 19 10.65 -12.14 -26.35
CA GLY A 19 12.05 -11.69 -26.26
C GLY A 19 12.24 -10.26 -25.78
N ILE A 20 11.16 -9.56 -25.45
CA ILE A 20 11.21 -8.24 -24.82
C ILE A 20 11.46 -8.40 -23.33
N LYS A 21 12.37 -7.59 -22.84
CA LYS A 21 12.71 -7.52 -21.42
C LYS A 21 12.27 -6.19 -20.84
N ASP A 22 11.90 -6.23 -19.58
CA ASP A 22 11.67 -5.05 -18.77
C ASP A 22 12.93 -4.16 -18.75
N PRO A 23 12.76 -2.84 -18.98
CA PRO A 23 13.89 -1.92 -19.12
C PRO A 23 14.67 -1.70 -17.83
N ASP A 24 14.05 -1.89 -16.65
CA ASP A 24 14.64 -1.55 -15.36
C ASP A 24 15.47 -2.72 -14.79
N PHE A 25 14.94 -3.93 -14.84
CA PHE A 25 15.56 -5.11 -14.22
C PHE A 25 16.03 -6.17 -15.22
N GLY A 26 15.67 -6.03 -16.51
CA GLY A 26 16.01 -6.98 -17.55
C GLY A 26 15.25 -8.31 -17.47
N THR A 27 14.15 -8.35 -16.70
CA THR A 27 13.28 -9.52 -16.59
C THR A 27 12.54 -9.77 -17.89
N GLU A 28 12.43 -11.03 -18.32
CA GLU A 28 11.66 -11.42 -19.51
C GLU A 28 10.17 -11.16 -19.28
N ILE A 29 9.58 -10.26 -20.09
CA ILE A 29 8.17 -9.86 -20.01
C ILE A 29 7.37 -10.23 -21.26
N GLY A 30 7.99 -10.95 -22.20
CA GLY A 30 7.33 -11.44 -23.40
C GLY A 30 6.06 -12.24 -23.09
N GLY A 31 4.95 -11.86 -23.74
CA GLY A 31 3.65 -12.47 -23.50
C GLY A 31 2.79 -11.79 -22.42
N TRP A 32 3.33 -10.85 -21.65
CA TRP A 32 2.55 -10.04 -20.73
C TRP A 32 1.51 -9.22 -21.48
N GLN A 33 0.37 -8.99 -20.87
CA GLN A 33 -0.75 -8.32 -21.51
C GLN A 33 -1.36 -7.27 -20.58
N GLY A 34 -1.87 -6.19 -21.18
CA GLY A 34 -2.50 -5.11 -20.46
C GLY A 34 -3.26 -4.18 -21.38
N ARG A 35 -3.65 -3.02 -20.83
CA ARG A 35 -4.34 -1.95 -21.56
C ARG A 35 -3.45 -0.72 -21.62
N ILE A 36 -3.41 -0.08 -22.78
CA ILE A 36 -2.70 1.20 -22.93
C ILE A 36 -3.40 2.26 -22.09
N SER A 37 -2.68 2.82 -21.12
CA SER A 37 -3.12 3.91 -20.24
C SER A 37 -2.70 5.27 -20.75
N ASN A 38 -1.51 5.36 -21.42
CA ASN A 38 -0.97 6.58 -21.96
C ASN A 38 -0.14 6.32 -23.22
N ILE A 39 -0.01 7.33 -24.08
CA ILE A 39 0.83 7.33 -25.29
C ILE A 39 1.66 8.59 -25.29
N ASP A 40 2.99 8.46 -25.32
CA ASP A 40 3.93 9.55 -25.46
C ASP A 40 4.64 9.46 -26.81
N ALA A 41 4.37 10.45 -27.65
CA ALA A 41 4.98 10.62 -28.98
C ALA A 41 5.88 11.88 -29.05
N SER A 42 6.27 12.42 -27.90
CA SER A 42 7.10 13.66 -27.84
C SER A 42 8.55 13.42 -28.21
N GLY A 43 9.03 12.18 -28.15
CA GLY A 43 10.38 11.77 -28.48
C GLY A 43 10.55 11.27 -29.92
N ASN A 44 11.72 10.69 -30.22
CA ASN A 44 12.02 10.03 -31.48
C ASN A 44 11.33 8.66 -31.64
N GLU A 45 10.92 8.08 -30.54
CA GLU A 45 10.24 6.79 -30.42
C GLU A 45 8.90 7.00 -29.73
N MET A 46 7.89 6.25 -30.15
CA MET A 46 6.57 6.29 -29.52
C MET A 46 6.57 5.33 -28.33
N LEU A 47 6.39 5.86 -27.12
CA LEU A 47 6.22 5.05 -25.93
C LEU A 47 4.74 4.86 -25.60
N VAL A 48 4.40 3.67 -25.15
CA VAL A 48 3.06 3.33 -24.64
C VAL A 48 3.18 2.87 -23.20
N SER A 49 2.45 3.53 -22.30
CA SER A 49 2.29 3.03 -20.93
C SER A 49 1.21 1.96 -20.92
N ILE A 50 1.51 0.82 -20.31
CA ILE A 50 0.64 -0.35 -20.30
C ILE A 50 0.31 -0.69 -18.85
N GLN A 51 -0.94 -0.56 -18.49
CA GLN A 51 -1.47 -1.08 -17.23
C GLN A 51 -1.74 -2.59 -17.39
N TRP A 52 -1.07 -3.40 -16.57
CA TRP A 52 -1.15 -4.86 -16.67
C TRP A 52 -2.54 -5.38 -16.36
N ASP A 53 -2.96 -6.43 -17.08
CA ASP A 53 -4.21 -7.12 -16.78
C ASP A 53 -4.09 -8.00 -15.53
N SER A 54 -5.22 -8.42 -14.98
CA SER A 54 -5.28 -9.21 -13.74
C SER A 54 -4.53 -10.53 -13.83
N ILE A 55 -4.44 -11.13 -15.03
CA ILE A 55 -3.75 -12.39 -15.24
C ILE A 55 -2.24 -12.18 -15.24
N THR A 56 -1.77 -11.11 -15.87
CA THR A 56 -0.35 -10.70 -15.81
C THR A 56 0.07 -10.41 -14.38
N LEU A 57 -0.72 -9.61 -13.64
CA LEU A 57 -0.47 -9.26 -12.24
C LEU A 57 -0.40 -10.52 -11.36
N LYS A 58 -1.35 -11.45 -11.48
CA LYS A 58 -1.35 -12.72 -10.72
C LYS A 58 -0.10 -13.57 -10.95
N ASN A 59 0.46 -13.52 -12.15
CA ASN A 59 1.63 -14.33 -12.54
C ASN A 59 2.94 -13.54 -12.46
N MET A 60 2.91 -12.28 -12.03
CA MET A 60 4.11 -11.46 -11.87
C MET A 60 5.02 -12.08 -10.81
N PRO A 61 6.34 -12.18 -11.07
CA PRO A 61 7.27 -12.68 -10.07
C PRO A 61 7.25 -11.79 -8.81
N VAL A 62 7.07 -12.39 -7.64
CA VAL A 62 7.07 -11.67 -6.36
C VAL A 62 8.32 -10.82 -6.20
N ALA A 63 9.49 -11.36 -6.55
CA ALA A 63 10.75 -10.63 -6.50
C ALA A 63 10.74 -9.32 -7.31
N MET A 64 9.99 -9.27 -8.42
CA MET A 64 9.86 -8.05 -9.23
C MET A 64 8.99 -7.01 -8.52
N ILE A 65 7.86 -7.45 -7.93
CA ILE A 65 6.99 -6.56 -7.15
C ILE A 65 7.78 -5.95 -5.99
N GLU A 66 8.46 -6.79 -5.20
CA GLU A 66 9.26 -6.36 -4.06
C GLU A 66 10.40 -5.42 -4.47
N GLN A 67 11.05 -5.67 -5.60
CA GLN A 67 12.11 -4.84 -6.13
C GLN A 67 11.61 -3.47 -6.62
N CYS A 68 10.41 -3.43 -7.25
CA CYS A 68 9.73 -2.18 -7.61
C CYS A 68 9.39 -1.38 -6.34
N GLU A 69 8.78 -2.00 -5.33
CA GLU A 69 8.44 -1.36 -4.06
C GLU A 69 9.69 -0.79 -3.34
N GLU A 70 10.79 -1.55 -3.29
CA GLU A 70 12.05 -1.08 -2.70
C GLU A 70 12.66 0.13 -3.42
N GLN A 71 12.46 0.23 -4.74
CA GLN A 71 13.02 1.30 -5.57
C GLN A 71 12.03 2.44 -5.84
N GLY A 72 10.78 2.34 -5.37
CA GLY A 72 9.72 3.31 -5.61
C GLY A 72 9.27 3.35 -7.09
N LEU A 73 9.35 2.19 -7.79
CA LEU A 73 8.89 2.02 -9.16
C LEU A 73 7.48 1.43 -9.18
N ASP A 74 6.72 1.76 -10.22
CA ASP A 74 5.39 1.20 -10.41
C ASP A 74 5.47 -0.20 -11.05
N TRP A 75 4.97 -1.22 -10.36
CA TRP A 75 4.87 -2.58 -10.90
C TRP A 75 3.53 -2.87 -11.61
N VAL A 76 2.55 -1.96 -11.49
CA VAL A 76 1.22 -2.12 -12.11
C VAL A 76 1.22 -1.63 -13.55
N GLU A 77 2.09 -0.68 -13.85
CA GLU A 77 2.19 -0.02 -15.15
C GLU A 77 3.65 0.02 -15.62
N MET A 78 3.86 -0.07 -16.94
CA MET A 78 5.18 0.00 -17.54
C MET A 78 5.14 0.73 -18.88
N ALA A 79 6.12 1.60 -19.14
CA ALA A 79 6.30 2.25 -20.44
C ALA A 79 7.22 1.39 -21.33
N LEU A 80 6.75 1.07 -22.54
CA LEU A 80 7.49 0.31 -23.55
C LEU A 80 7.44 1.01 -24.91
N ASP A 81 8.38 0.68 -25.82
CA ASP A 81 8.29 1.11 -27.21
C ASP A 81 7.03 0.52 -27.87
N ALA A 82 6.29 1.35 -28.60
CA ALA A 82 5.08 0.92 -29.29
C ALA A 82 5.33 -0.23 -30.30
N ASN A 83 6.58 -0.38 -30.78
CA ASN A 83 6.98 -1.48 -31.64
C ASN A 83 7.15 -2.80 -30.89
N ASP A 84 7.27 -2.79 -29.55
CA ASP A 84 7.48 -3.98 -28.73
C ASP A 84 6.18 -4.66 -28.34
N VAL A 85 5.05 -4.08 -28.71
CA VAL A 85 3.73 -4.62 -28.43
C VAL A 85 2.95 -4.96 -29.69
N GLU A 86 1.96 -5.80 -29.54
CA GLU A 86 1.02 -6.18 -30.60
C GLU A 86 -0.42 -6.16 -30.04
N PRO A 87 -1.44 -5.91 -30.91
CA PRO A 87 -2.84 -5.93 -30.47
C PRO A 87 -3.23 -7.28 -29.86
N ALA A 88 -4.02 -7.24 -28.78
CA ALA A 88 -4.51 -8.42 -28.10
C ALA A 88 -6.01 -8.28 -27.77
N LYS A 89 -6.66 -9.41 -27.43
CA LYS A 89 -8.04 -9.40 -26.97
C LYS A 89 -8.08 -9.23 -25.46
N PRO A 90 -9.05 -8.44 -24.90
CA PRO A 90 -9.29 -8.40 -23.48
C PRO A 90 -9.54 -9.80 -22.92
N ARG A 91 -8.98 -10.11 -21.76
CA ARG A 91 -9.15 -11.41 -21.08
C ARG A 91 -9.58 -11.25 -19.62
N ASP A 92 -9.88 -10.02 -19.21
CA ASP A 92 -10.36 -9.66 -17.90
C ASP A 92 -11.15 -8.34 -17.95
N THR A 93 -11.65 -7.89 -16.80
CA THR A 93 -12.32 -6.60 -16.61
C THR A 93 -11.46 -5.67 -15.74
N GLU A 94 -11.75 -4.37 -15.78
CA GLU A 94 -11.09 -3.37 -14.89
C GLU A 94 -11.31 -3.71 -13.40
N ARG A 95 -12.47 -4.31 -13.07
CA ARG A 95 -12.76 -4.76 -11.71
C ARG A 95 -11.81 -5.89 -11.26
N ASP A 96 -11.53 -6.83 -12.17
CA ASP A 96 -10.59 -7.92 -11.87
C ASP A 96 -9.19 -7.36 -11.61
N VAL A 97 -8.76 -6.39 -12.44
CA VAL A 97 -7.47 -5.69 -12.26
C VAL A 97 -7.42 -5.00 -10.89
N ALA A 98 -8.46 -4.21 -10.55
CA ALA A 98 -8.53 -3.50 -9.29
C ALA A 98 -8.45 -4.45 -8.08
N THR A 99 -9.17 -5.58 -8.14
CA THR A 99 -9.16 -6.60 -7.09
C THR A 99 -7.77 -7.19 -6.89
N ILE A 100 -7.11 -7.62 -7.98
CA ILE A 100 -5.77 -8.24 -7.87
C ILE A 100 -4.71 -7.23 -7.46
N LYS A 101 -4.79 -6.00 -7.99
CA LYS A 101 -3.91 -4.91 -7.55
C LYS A 101 -4.00 -4.70 -6.05
N ALA A 102 -5.23 -4.57 -5.50
CA ALA A 102 -5.43 -4.38 -4.07
C ALA A 102 -4.83 -5.54 -3.25
N GLN A 103 -5.08 -6.80 -3.65
CA GLN A 103 -4.52 -7.97 -2.98
C GLN A 103 -2.98 -7.97 -2.97
N LEU A 104 -2.35 -7.65 -4.11
CA LEU A 104 -0.90 -7.61 -4.20
C LEU A 104 -0.29 -6.42 -3.45
N SER A 105 -0.93 -5.24 -3.50
CA SER A 105 -0.50 -4.07 -2.72
C SER A 105 -0.56 -4.34 -1.23
N ASN A 106 -1.66 -4.91 -0.72
CA ASN A 106 -1.78 -5.30 0.68
C ASN A 106 -0.71 -6.31 1.10
N LYS A 107 -0.34 -7.20 0.17
CA LYS A 107 0.65 -8.24 0.43
C LYS A 107 2.10 -7.79 0.33
N HIS A 108 2.42 -6.85 -0.52
CA HIS A 108 3.81 -6.49 -0.86
C HIS A 108 4.14 -5.00 -0.67
N GLY A 109 3.17 -4.11 -0.56
CA GLY A 109 3.37 -2.66 -0.47
C GLY A 109 4.13 -2.17 0.77
N TRP A 110 4.33 -3.04 1.76
CA TRP A 110 5.03 -2.72 3.00
C TRP A 110 6.52 -3.12 2.99
N VAL A 111 7.00 -3.73 1.90
CA VAL A 111 8.38 -4.27 1.81
C VAL A 111 9.44 -3.19 1.96
N SER A 112 9.20 -1.99 1.40
CA SER A 112 10.08 -0.83 1.48
C SER A 112 10.38 -0.37 2.91
N LEU A 113 9.50 -0.70 3.88
CA LEU A 113 9.68 -0.39 5.30
C LEU A 113 10.48 -1.46 6.08
N GLY A 114 11.04 -2.46 5.41
CA GLY A 114 11.89 -3.49 6.01
C GLY A 114 11.19 -4.26 7.14
N GLU A 115 11.81 -4.35 8.33
CA GLU A 115 11.25 -5.11 9.47
C GLU A 115 9.94 -4.53 10.01
N GLU A 116 9.73 -3.23 9.88
CA GLU A 116 8.49 -2.55 10.24
C GLU A 116 7.35 -2.98 9.30
N GLY A 117 7.62 -2.95 7.99
CA GLY A 117 6.67 -3.43 6.98
C GLY A 117 6.29 -4.89 7.16
N LYS A 118 7.24 -5.77 7.50
CA LYS A 118 6.95 -7.19 7.79
C LYS A 118 5.99 -7.36 8.98
N ARG A 119 6.09 -6.53 10.01
CA ARG A 119 5.18 -6.58 11.16
C ARG A 119 3.79 -6.08 10.79
N ILE A 120 3.70 -4.99 10.03
CA ILE A 120 2.43 -4.47 9.50
C ILE A 120 1.75 -5.55 8.63
N GLN A 121 2.49 -6.11 7.69
CA GLN A 121 2.00 -7.17 6.80
C GLN A 121 1.46 -8.39 7.57
N LYS A 122 2.13 -8.76 8.67
CA LYS A 122 1.66 -9.85 9.53
C LYS A 122 0.30 -9.54 10.19
N VAL A 123 0.02 -8.30 10.53
CA VAL A 123 -1.30 -7.88 11.05
C VAL A 123 -2.34 -7.98 9.95
N LEU A 124 -2.04 -7.42 8.77
CA LEU A 124 -2.96 -7.41 7.64
C LEU A 124 -3.22 -8.81 7.04
N ALA A 125 -2.33 -9.78 7.26
CA ALA A 125 -2.54 -11.16 6.84
C ALA A 125 -3.76 -11.83 7.51
N ALA A 126 -4.30 -11.28 8.59
CA ALA A 126 -5.54 -11.74 9.18
C ALA A 126 -6.74 -11.63 8.20
N MET A 127 -6.73 -10.65 7.31
CA MET A 127 -7.74 -10.46 6.25
C MET A 127 -7.73 -11.60 5.20
N GLU A 128 -6.61 -12.31 5.03
CA GLU A 128 -6.54 -13.46 4.12
C GLU A 128 -7.32 -14.68 4.67
N VAL A 129 -7.61 -14.67 5.96
CA VAL A 129 -8.31 -15.77 6.68
C VAL A 129 -9.78 -15.45 6.90
N ASP A 130 -10.12 -14.17 7.01
CA ASP A 130 -11.48 -13.67 7.25
C ASP A 130 -11.83 -12.60 6.21
N ASP A 131 -12.63 -12.97 5.24
CA ASP A 131 -13.05 -12.10 4.13
C ASP A 131 -13.94 -10.91 4.56
N ASP A 132 -14.51 -10.97 5.77
CA ASP A 132 -15.34 -9.89 6.33
C ASP A 132 -14.51 -8.85 7.11
N LEU A 133 -13.23 -9.12 7.31
CA LEU A 133 -12.31 -8.27 8.06
C LEU A 133 -11.63 -7.26 7.12
N ASP A 134 -11.80 -5.98 7.39
CA ASP A 134 -11.04 -4.92 6.73
C ASP A 134 -9.73 -4.60 7.48
N GLU A 135 -8.93 -3.68 6.93
CA GLU A 135 -7.63 -3.31 7.52
C GLU A 135 -7.77 -2.75 8.93
N PHE A 136 -8.80 -1.94 9.19
CA PHE A 136 -9.08 -1.41 10.53
C PHE A 136 -9.45 -2.51 11.49
N GLY A 137 -10.34 -3.41 11.10
CA GLY A 137 -10.73 -4.56 11.91
C GLY A 137 -9.54 -5.45 12.25
N ALA A 138 -8.64 -5.70 11.31
CA ALA A 138 -7.40 -6.45 11.54
C ALA A 138 -6.52 -5.76 12.61
N TRP A 139 -6.37 -4.44 12.54
CA TRP A 139 -5.63 -3.68 13.53
C TRP A 139 -6.34 -3.61 14.89
N GLU A 140 -7.67 -3.42 14.91
CA GLU A 140 -8.46 -3.43 16.14
C GLU A 140 -8.28 -4.73 16.91
N GLU A 141 -8.51 -5.87 16.23
CA GLU A 141 -8.32 -7.18 16.86
C GLU A 141 -6.88 -7.41 17.33
N TYR A 142 -5.90 -6.99 16.53
CA TYR A 142 -4.51 -7.17 16.89
C TYR A 142 -4.12 -6.33 18.10
N LEU A 143 -4.54 -5.07 18.16
CA LEU A 143 -4.25 -4.15 19.26
C LEU A 143 -5.02 -4.54 20.53
N GLU A 144 -6.29 -4.97 20.44
CA GLU A 144 -7.07 -5.45 21.59
C GLU A 144 -6.37 -6.63 22.26
N LYS A 145 -5.84 -7.56 21.48
CA LYS A 145 -5.14 -8.75 22.00
C LYS A 145 -3.77 -8.42 22.62
N ASN A 146 -3.08 -7.40 22.13
CA ASN A 146 -1.67 -7.18 22.42
C ASN A 146 -1.34 -5.93 23.23
N LEU A 147 -2.11 -4.83 23.13
CA LEU A 147 -1.89 -3.64 23.94
C LEU A 147 -2.13 -3.93 25.43
N ARG A 148 -1.29 -3.35 26.26
CA ARG A 148 -1.37 -3.45 27.72
C ARG A 148 -1.61 -2.09 28.33
N TYR A 149 -2.72 -1.93 29.02
CA TYR A 149 -3.12 -0.70 29.67
C TYR A 149 -2.89 -0.78 31.18
N PRO A 150 -2.61 0.36 31.88
CA PRO A 150 -2.29 1.65 31.32
C PRO A 150 -0.83 1.74 30.85
N PHE A 151 -0.53 2.71 29.95
CA PHE A 151 0.85 3.03 29.57
C PHE A 151 1.04 4.53 29.35
N GLU A 152 2.29 5.00 29.47
CA GLU A 152 2.65 6.39 29.28
C GLU A 152 3.01 6.63 27.79
N ALA A 153 2.54 7.77 27.27
CA ALA A 153 2.83 8.25 25.93
C ALA A 153 2.99 9.76 25.92
N VAL A 154 3.48 10.30 24.82
CA VAL A 154 3.47 11.73 24.51
C VAL A 154 2.61 11.99 23.30
N ILE A 155 2.08 13.20 23.19
CA ILE A 155 1.39 13.66 21.98
C ILE A 155 2.44 13.90 20.90
N ALA A 156 2.42 13.09 19.84
CA ALA A 156 3.30 13.19 18.69
C ALA A 156 2.72 14.10 17.60
N GLU A 157 1.39 14.18 17.50
CA GLU A 157 0.71 15.09 16.61
C GLU A 157 -0.43 15.79 17.35
N SER A 158 -0.45 17.13 17.31
CA SER A 158 -1.45 17.93 18.03
C SER A 158 -2.55 18.38 17.10
N GLN A 159 -3.81 18.25 17.53
CA GLN A 159 -4.94 18.81 16.80
C GLN A 159 -4.96 20.34 16.92
N GLU A 160 -5.21 21.06 15.81
CA GLU A 160 -5.13 22.53 15.71
C GLU A 160 -5.93 23.30 16.77
N ARG A 161 -6.99 22.73 17.34
CA ARG A 161 -7.90 23.37 18.30
C ARG A 161 -8.07 22.60 19.60
N GLY A 162 -7.17 21.67 19.92
CA GLY A 162 -7.24 20.85 21.12
C GLY A 162 -6.54 21.49 22.32
N PRO A 163 -6.88 21.08 23.56
CA PRO A 163 -6.20 21.53 24.78
C PRO A 163 -4.86 20.79 25.00
N LEU A 164 -4.50 19.85 24.16
CA LEU A 164 -3.28 19.06 24.23
C LEU A 164 -2.32 19.49 23.12
N HIS A 165 -1.02 19.56 23.45
CA HIS A 165 0.02 20.06 22.57
C HIS A 165 1.08 18.99 22.33
N TRP A 166 1.82 19.13 21.26
CA TRP A 166 2.97 18.28 20.95
C TRP A 166 3.91 18.19 22.17
N GLY A 167 4.28 16.97 22.54
CA GLY A 167 5.16 16.68 23.67
C GLY A 167 4.47 16.59 25.02
N ASP A 168 3.16 16.89 25.13
CA ASP A 168 2.41 16.69 26.37
C ASP A 168 2.40 15.20 26.75
N LYS A 169 2.66 14.94 28.05
CA LYS A 169 2.65 13.57 28.60
C LYS A 169 1.23 13.17 28.99
N VAL A 170 0.83 12.01 28.54
CA VAL A 170 -0.48 11.42 28.83
C VAL A 170 -0.33 9.97 29.26
N THR A 171 -1.31 9.48 30.02
CA THR A 171 -1.45 8.07 30.32
C THR A 171 -2.59 7.52 29.47
N VAL A 172 -2.31 6.57 28.60
CA VAL A 172 -3.34 5.82 27.83
C VAL A 172 -3.96 4.78 28.77
N THR A 173 -5.29 4.84 28.94
CA THR A 173 -6.00 4.07 29.96
C THR A 173 -6.89 2.96 29.42
N GLY A 174 -7.20 2.99 28.13
CA GLY A 174 -8.04 1.98 27.47
C GLY A 174 -8.31 2.29 26.01
N ASN A 175 -8.98 1.36 25.33
CA ASN A 175 -9.60 1.59 24.03
C ASN A 175 -10.92 2.34 24.27
N ALA A 176 -11.24 3.32 23.41
CA ALA A 176 -12.51 4.05 23.47
C ALA A 176 -13.65 3.32 22.72
N ASP A 177 -13.39 2.13 22.15
CA ASP A 177 -14.31 1.34 21.34
C ASP A 177 -14.89 2.18 20.16
N ALA A 178 -14.04 3.00 19.57
CA ALA A 178 -14.38 3.87 18.46
C ALA A 178 -13.26 3.90 17.42
N THR A 179 -13.63 3.77 16.16
CA THR A 179 -12.73 3.88 15.01
C THR A 179 -13.35 4.83 14.00
N ASP A 180 -12.52 5.64 13.38
CA ASP A 180 -12.90 6.63 12.38
C ASP A 180 -11.94 6.56 11.20
N GLU A 181 -12.46 6.67 9.97
CA GLU A 181 -11.64 6.59 8.76
C GLU A 181 -10.56 7.67 8.69
N MET A 182 -10.83 8.85 9.24
CA MET A 182 -9.91 10.01 9.22
C MET A 182 -8.95 10.01 10.41
N TYR A 183 -9.42 9.56 11.58
CA TYR A 183 -8.66 9.64 12.84
C TYR A 183 -8.14 8.27 13.32
N GLY A 184 -8.57 7.18 12.70
CA GLY A 184 -8.16 5.84 13.09
C GLY A 184 -8.78 5.34 14.40
N ILE A 185 -8.08 4.45 15.08
CA ILE A 185 -8.49 3.86 16.36
C ILE A 185 -8.34 4.90 17.46
N ILE A 186 -9.42 5.13 18.21
CA ILE A 186 -9.48 6.10 19.29
C ILE A 186 -9.20 5.42 20.63
N VAL A 187 -8.37 6.05 21.45
CA VAL A 187 -8.03 5.57 22.79
C VAL A 187 -8.37 6.59 23.87
N ASP A 188 -8.74 6.07 25.05
CA ASP A 188 -8.92 6.89 26.24
C ASP A 188 -7.59 7.30 26.84
N VAL A 189 -7.38 8.59 27.04
CA VAL A 189 -6.17 9.13 27.67
C VAL A 189 -6.48 10.03 28.87
N ARG A 190 -5.53 10.13 29.77
CA ARG A 190 -5.62 10.99 30.93
C ARG A 190 -4.37 11.88 31.04
N MET A 191 -4.60 13.19 31.23
CA MET A 191 -3.58 14.16 31.62
C MET A 191 -3.97 14.79 32.95
N GLY A 192 -3.27 14.44 34.01
CA GLY A 192 -3.64 14.82 35.37
C GLY A 192 -5.03 14.29 35.79
N LYS A 193 -5.98 15.19 36.04
CA LYS A 193 -7.36 14.83 36.41
C LYS A 193 -8.33 14.80 35.22
N ARG A 194 -7.90 15.22 34.03
CA ARG A 194 -8.75 15.34 32.84
C ARG A 194 -8.63 14.10 31.97
N LYS A 195 -9.74 13.73 31.40
CA LYS A 195 -9.83 12.63 30.43
C LYS A 195 -10.08 13.17 29.03
N TYR A 196 -9.53 12.52 28.04
CA TYR A 196 -9.70 12.83 26.62
C TYR A 196 -9.81 11.52 25.84
N ALA A 197 -10.32 11.60 24.60
CA ALA A 197 -10.25 10.55 23.60
C ALA A 197 -9.39 11.07 22.45
N LEU A 198 -8.38 10.31 22.04
CA LEU A 198 -7.41 10.71 21.03
C LEU A 198 -7.15 9.58 20.03
N PRO A 199 -6.80 9.90 18.77
CA PRO A 199 -6.27 8.96 17.84
C PRO A 199 -5.01 8.26 18.38
N LEU A 200 -4.94 6.95 18.28
CA LEU A 200 -3.76 6.20 18.73
C LEU A 200 -2.52 6.55 17.89
N CYS A 201 -2.71 6.88 16.59
CA CYS A 201 -1.63 7.29 15.69
C CYS A 201 -1.00 8.63 16.06
N ASP A 202 -1.69 9.50 16.84
CA ASP A 202 -1.17 10.78 17.31
C ASP A 202 -0.30 10.64 18.57
N LEU A 203 -0.10 9.42 19.07
CA LEU A 203 0.61 9.11 20.29
C LEU A 203 1.95 8.41 20.03
N GLU A 204 2.96 8.73 20.82
CA GLU A 204 4.25 8.06 20.81
C GLU A 204 4.57 7.50 22.21
N VAL A 205 4.87 6.19 22.27
CA VAL A 205 5.38 5.54 23.50
C VAL A 205 6.87 5.81 23.57
N THR A 206 7.33 6.52 24.57
CA THR A 206 8.73 6.97 24.68
C THR A 206 9.69 5.91 25.22
N ASP A 207 9.19 4.96 26.00
CA ASP A 207 10.01 3.86 26.52
C ASP A 207 10.03 2.69 25.51
N THR A 208 11.12 2.58 24.78
CA THR A 208 11.35 1.53 23.75
C THR A 208 11.36 0.11 24.30
N LYS A 209 11.45 -0.08 25.64
CA LYS A 209 11.43 -1.40 26.29
C LYS A 209 10.01 -1.89 26.56
N LEU A 210 9.02 -1.03 26.49
CA LEU A 210 7.63 -1.42 26.72
C LEU A 210 7.11 -2.23 25.52
N PRO A 211 6.33 -3.30 25.76
CA PRO A 211 5.70 -4.07 24.69
C PRO A 211 4.85 -3.19 23.75
N ASN A 212 4.21 -2.14 24.29
CA ASN A 212 3.35 -1.23 23.54
C ASN A 212 4.13 -0.32 22.56
N TYR A 213 5.44 -0.09 22.78
CA TYR A 213 6.23 0.79 21.92
C TYR A 213 6.14 0.42 20.44
N GLN A 214 6.44 -0.84 20.14
CA GLN A 214 6.45 -1.30 18.75
C GLN A 214 5.03 -1.40 18.17
N LEU A 215 4.05 -1.78 18.99
CA LEU A 215 2.65 -1.90 18.55
C LEU A 215 2.07 -0.55 18.12
N VAL A 216 2.24 0.47 18.94
CA VAL A 216 1.75 1.84 18.66
C VAL A 216 2.49 2.43 17.47
N LYS A 217 3.81 2.23 17.39
CA LYS A 217 4.62 2.70 16.28
C LYS A 217 4.22 2.06 14.95
N ASP A 218 4.10 0.73 14.90
CA ASP A 218 3.71 0.02 13.67
C ASP A 218 2.31 0.43 13.21
N TYR A 219 1.38 0.63 14.15
CA TYR A 219 0.04 1.14 13.84
C TYR A 219 0.08 2.55 13.26
N ALA A 220 0.85 3.47 13.87
CA ALA A 220 0.97 4.85 13.37
C ALA A 220 1.60 4.90 11.97
N VAL A 221 2.61 4.07 11.72
CA VAL A 221 3.24 3.96 10.39
C VAL A 221 2.25 3.41 9.36
N TRP A 222 1.51 2.34 9.69
CA TRP A 222 0.47 1.84 8.80
C TRP A 222 -0.57 2.92 8.51
N PHE A 223 -1.09 3.57 9.55
CA PHE A 223 -2.14 4.58 9.40
C PHE A 223 -1.73 5.75 8.51
N ALA A 224 -0.47 6.18 8.59
CA ALA A 224 0.08 7.27 7.79
C ALA A 224 0.32 6.90 6.30
N ASN A 225 0.42 5.60 5.97
CA ASN A 225 0.78 5.14 4.62
C ASN A 225 -0.31 4.28 3.93
N ARG A 226 -1.48 4.12 4.54
CA ARG A 226 -2.61 3.34 4.00
C ARG A 226 -3.33 4.07 2.85
#